data_b8dcd508748bf599b9efc9f6e29dbf62
#
_entry.id   b8dcd508748bf599b9efc9f6e29dbf62
#
_cell.length_a   1.000
_cell.length_b   1.000
_cell.length_c   1.000
_cell.angle_alpha   90.00
_cell.angle_beta   90.00
_cell.angle_gamma   90.00
#
_symmetry.space_group_name_H-M   'P 1'
#
loop_
_entity.id
_entity.type
_entity.pdbx_description
1 polymer ?
#
loop_
_entity_poly.entity_id
_entity_poly.type
_entity_poly.pdbx_seq_one_letter_code
_entity_poly.pdbx_strand_id
1 'polypeptide(L)'
;MTYQELYKSLASRYPEREAKAVIRYLLEVGYGLTMADILSGAAERIPIDEMGENLKRLLNFEPVQQVVGKAEFGERLFKVTPDVLIPRPETYELCQWVEEDTKKAEGNPSILDIGTGSGCIAITLALDIPRAKVEAWDISAEALAVARDNAQALQAHVNFKQVDALGPLPVQGGLGWVSIVSNPPYICRKEAAAMDPHVLDHEPHQALFVPDEDPLLFYKAIGQYASHALANRGSLFFEINPLYATDITNMLDEMGFFEIETRKDQFGKVRLVRAQRYL
;
A
#
# COMPACT_ATOMS: atom_id res chain seq x y z
N MET A 1 8.36 27.69 15.64
CA MET A 1 8.11 28.35 14.34
C MET A 1 6.61 28.51 14.14
N THR A 2 6.17 29.63 13.58
CA THR A 2 4.77 29.87 13.23
C THR A 2 4.39 29.09 11.95
N TYR A 3 3.09 28.87 11.75
CA TYR A 3 2.58 28.32 10.49
C TYR A 3 3.04 29.13 9.26
N GLN A 4 3.08 30.47 9.39
CA GLN A 4 3.49 31.36 8.30
C GLN A 4 4.98 31.24 7.94
N GLU A 5 5.85 31.01 8.94
CA GLU A 5 7.27 30.78 8.70
C GLU A 5 7.50 29.44 8.01
N LEU A 6 6.81 28.38 8.45
CA LEU A 6 6.83 27.07 7.78
C LEU A 6 6.38 27.18 6.33
N TYR A 7 5.26 27.88 6.10
CA TYR A 7 4.72 28.08 4.76
C TYR A 7 5.71 28.82 3.85
N LYS A 8 6.28 29.94 4.31
CA LYS A 8 7.26 30.71 3.52
C LYS A 8 8.48 29.86 3.14
N SER A 9 8.92 29.00 4.05
CA SER A 9 10.07 28.12 3.81
C SER A 9 9.74 27.08 2.73
N LEU A 10 8.60 26.39 2.84
CA LEU A 10 8.20 25.36 1.87
C LEU A 10 7.74 25.94 0.51
N ALA A 11 7.12 27.10 0.49
CA ALA A 11 6.67 27.76 -0.74
C ALA A 11 7.82 28.11 -1.71
N SER A 12 9.08 28.02 -1.28
CA SER A 12 10.25 28.14 -2.15
C SER A 12 10.51 26.91 -3.02
N ARG A 13 9.96 25.75 -2.64
CA ARG A 13 10.19 24.45 -3.27
C ARG A 13 8.91 23.76 -3.72
N TYR A 14 7.79 24.03 -3.10
CA TYR A 14 6.49 23.38 -3.32
C TYR A 14 5.48 24.38 -3.92
N PRO A 15 4.58 23.92 -4.80
CA PRO A 15 3.40 24.68 -5.17
C PRO A 15 2.59 25.05 -3.91
N GLU A 16 1.90 26.19 -3.95
CA GLU A 16 1.17 26.74 -2.78
C GLU A 16 0.24 25.72 -2.11
N ARG A 17 -0.56 25.02 -2.92
CA ARG A 17 -1.53 24.03 -2.41
C ARG A 17 -0.83 22.87 -1.71
N GLU A 18 0.25 22.41 -2.28
CA GLU A 18 1.03 21.30 -1.75
C GLU A 18 1.76 21.69 -0.47
N ALA A 19 2.44 22.87 -0.44
CA ALA A 19 3.08 23.35 0.77
C ALA A 19 2.11 23.43 1.96
N LYS A 20 0.89 23.89 1.73
CA LYS A 20 -0.17 23.93 2.76
C LYS A 20 -0.58 22.55 3.22
N ALA A 21 -0.72 21.58 2.29
CA ALA A 21 -1.07 20.21 2.62
C ALA A 21 0.02 19.50 3.44
N VAL A 22 1.28 19.67 3.04
CA VAL A 22 2.46 19.12 3.74
C VAL A 22 2.56 19.65 5.15
N ILE A 23 2.43 20.97 5.36
CA ILE A 23 2.50 21.56 6.70
C ILE A 23 1.33 21.06 7.56
N ARG A 24 0.15 21.04 6.99
CA ARG A 24 -1.04 20.56 7.69
C ARG A 24 -0.83 19.12 8.15
N TYR A 25 -0.38 18.24 7.25
CA TYR A 25 -0.11 16.84 7.58
C TYR A 25 0.97 16.72 8.67
N LEU A 26 2.07 17.46 8.56
CA LEU A 26 3.11 17.49 9.57
C LEU A 26 2.54 17.86 10.95
N LEU A 27 1.71 18.89 11.02
CA LEU A 27 1.18 19.39 12.29
C LEU A 27 0.05 18.51 12.84
N GLU A 28 -0.88 18.06 11.99
CA GLU A 28 -2.02 17.23 12.41
C GLU A 28 -1.58 15.81 12.75
N VAL A 29 -0.90 15.12 11.83
CA VAL A 29 -0.52 13.70 12.02
C VAL A 29 0.75 13.56 12.84
N GLY A 30 1.74 14.45 12.63
CA GLY A 30 3.01 14.40 13.33
C GLY A 30 2.90 14.81 14.79
N TYR A 31 2.20 15.91 15.06
CA TYR A 31 2.14 16.52 16.38
C TYR A 31 0.77 16.45 17.05
N GLY A 32 -0.23 15.86 16.39
CA GLY A 32 -1.59 15.71 16.93
C GLY A 32 -2.34 17.04 17.11
N LEU A 33 -1.94 18.11 16.41
CA LEU A 33 -2.58 19.42 16.51
C LEU A 33 -3.85 19.44 15.66
N THR A 34 -4.93 19.93 16.25
CA THR A 34 -6.15 20.23 15.49
C THR A 34 -5.98 21.51 14.68
N MET A 35 -6.85 21.75 13.69
CA MET A 35 -6.87 23.02 12.97
C MET A 35 -7.05 24.23 13.91
N ALA A 36 -7.84 24.08 14.98
CA ALA A 36 -8.00 25.13 15.98
C ALA A 36 -6.70 25.43 16.74
N ASP A 37 -5.94 24.38 17.08
CA ASP A 37 -4.62 24.53 17.72
C ASP A 37 -3.64 25.25 16.79
N ILE A 38 -3.62 24.87 15.51
CA ILE A 38 -2.75 25.50 14.51
C ILE A 38 -3.08 26.99 14.38
N LEU A 39 -4.36 27.34 14.29
CA LEU A 39 -4.79 28.74 14.21
C LEU A 39 -4.53 29.53 15.49
N SER A 40 -4.52 28.89 16.64
CA SER A 40 -4.18 29.52 17.94
C SER A 40 -2.68 29.68 18.18
N GLY A 41 -1.82 29.23 17.23
CA GLY A 41 -0.36 29.34 17.35
C GLY A 41 0.31 28.19 18.12
N ALA A 42 -0.37 27.07 18.33
CA ALA A 42 0.21 25.92 19.07
C ALA A 42 1.48 25.36 18.41
N ALA A 43 1.65 25.51 17.10
CA ALA A 43 2.86 25.10 16.38
C ALA A 43 4.15 25.76 16.94
N GLU A 44 4.03 26.93 17.55
CA GLU A 44 5.17 27.65 18.17
C GLU A 44 5.72 26.96 19.43
N ARG A 45 4.95 26.02 20.02
CA ARG A 45 5.36 25.25 21.20
C ARG A 45 6.26 24.06 20.85
N ILE A 46 6.32 23.70 19.58
CA ILE A 46 7.20 22.62 19.10
C ILE A 46 8.65 23.12 19.17
N PRO A 47 9.59 22.31 19.70
CA PRO A 47 11.00 22.69 19.77
C PRO A 47 11.54 23.12 18.40
N ILE A 48 12.25 24.23 18.36
CA ILE A 48 12.70 24.84 17.11
C ILE A 48 13.69 23.95 16.36
N ASP A 49 14.53 23.20 17.06
CA ASP A 49 15.51 22.30 16.49
C ASP A 49 14.81 21.09 15.81
N GLU A 50 13.78 20.53 16.46
CA GLU A 50 12.99 19.42 15.91
C GLU A 50 12.22 19.87 14.68
N MET A 51 11.55 21.01 14.73
CA MET A 51 10.84 21.56 13.58
C MET A 51 11.80 21.93 12.45
N GLY A 52 12.98 22.42 12.79
CA GLY A 52 14.03 22.75 11.82
C GLY A 52 14.55 21.52 11.08
N GLU A 53 14.72 20.38 11.78
CA GLU A 53 15.14 19.13 11.14
C GLU A 53 14.04 18.57 10.24
N ASN A 54 12.79 18.58 10.67
CA ASN A 54 11.65 18.16 9.83
C ASN A 54 11.54 19.05 8.57
N LEU A 55 11.70 20.35 8.72
CA LEU A 55 11.66 21.29 7.59
C LEU A 55 12.80 21.01 6.60
N LYS A 56 14.01 20.72 7.10
CA LYS A 56 15.14 20.37 6.24
C LYS A 56 14.89 19.10 5.43
N ARG A 57 14.31 18.06 6.04
CA ARG A 57 13.91 16.82 5.35
C ARG A 57 12.89 17.13 4.27
N LEU A 58 11.84 17.89 4.58
CA LEU A 58 10.83 18.31 3.61
C LEU A 58 11.43 19.10 2.44
N LEU A 59 12.34 20.05 2.70
CA LEU A 59 13.03 20.81 1.66
C LEU A 59 13.92 19.96 0.74
N ASN A 60 14.29 18.76 1.19
CA ASN A 60 14.94 17.73 0.38
C ASN A 60 13.94 16.77 -0.30
N PHE A 61 12.67 17.15 -0.38
CA PHE A 61 11.60 16.37 -0.98
C PHE A 61 11.32 15.00 -0.32
N GLU A 62 11.74 14.81 0.93
CA GLU A 62 11.34 13.61 1.66
C GLU A 62 9.82 13.65 1.91
N PRO A 63 9.08 12.55 1.60
CA PRO A 63 7.64 12.51 1.82
C PRO A 63 7.27 12.84 3.25
N VAL A 64 6.26 13.69 3.45
CA VAL A 64 5.85 14.11 4.79
C VAL A 64 5.46 12.92 5.68
N GLN A 65 4.94 11.85 5.10
CA GLN A 65 4.62 10.61 5.80
C GLN A 65 5.88 9.96 6.40
N GLN A 66 6.99 9.95 5.66
CA GLN A 66 8.27 9.44 6.17
C GLN A 66 8.90 10.39 7.19
N VAL A 67 8.77 11.70 6.99
CA VAL A 67 9.21 12.70 7.97
C VAL A 67 8.50 12.50 9.30
N VAL A 68 7.18 12.28 9.27
CA VAL A 68 6.34 12.03 10.45
C VAL A 68 6.47 10.57 10.95
N GLY A 69 6.90 9.64 10.10
CA GLY A 69 6.96 8.21 10.38
C GLY A 69 5.60 7.52 10.38
N LYS A 70 4.55 8.16 9.86
CA LYS A 70 3.18 7.64 9.83
C LYS A 70 2.47 8.01 8.52
N ALA A 71 1.63 7.11 8.02
CA ALA A 71 0.75 7.34 6.90
C ALA A 71 -0.69 6.94 7.23
N GLU A 72 -1.65 7.71 6.74
CA GLU A 72 -3.08 7.39 6.83
C GLU A 72 -3.43 6.34 5.77
N PHE A 73 -4.21 5.33 6.18
CA PHE A 73 -4.77 4.33 5.27
C PHE A 73 -6.17 3.92 5.77
N GLY A 74 -7.18 4.31 5.03
CA GLY A 74 -8.55 4.29 5.52
C GLY A 74 -8.69 5.18 6.75
N GLU A 75 -9.22 4.62 7.84
CA GLU A 75 -9.40 5.34 9.12
C GLU A 75 -8.26 5.06 10.12
N ARG A 76 -7.10 4.54 9.64
CA ARG A 76 -6.00 4.08 10.49
C ARG A 76 -4.70 4.77 10.16
N LEU A 77 -3.83 4.87 11.16
CA LEU A 77 -2.45 5.34 11.01
C LEU A 77 -1.49 4.15 11.02
N PHE A 78 -0.69 4.04 9.99
CA PHE A 78 0.35 3.02 9.84
C PHE A 78 1.73 3.67 10.01
N LYS A 79 2.61 3.02 10.77
CA LYS A 79 4.04 3.35 10.78
C LYS A 79 4.60 3.12 9.38
N VAL A 80 5.40 4.06 8.90
CA VAL A 80 6.15 3.96 7.65
C VAL A 80 7.60 4.32 7.88
N THR A 81 8.48 3.67 7.12
CA THR A 81 9.93 3.91 7.08
C THR A 81 10.37 3.91 5.62
N PRO A 82 11.62 4.29 5.30
CA PRO A 82 12.15 4.15 3.94
C PRO A 82 12.16 2.70 3.39
N ASP A 83 11.90 1.69 4.24
CA ASP A 83 11.90 0.28 3.85
C ASP A 83 10.57 -0.19 3.27
N VAL A 84 9.52 0.63 3.32
CA VAL A 84 8.18 0.28 2.86
C VAL A 84 7.58 1.33 1.93
N LEU A 85 6.78 0.87 0.98
CA LEU A 85 5.94 1.76 0.18
C LEU A 85 4.96 2.50 1.11
N ILE A 86 4.82 3.81 0.94
CA ILE A 86 3.81 4.59 1.66
C ILE A 86 2.43 4.13 1.17
N PRO A 87 1.51 3.72 2.08
CA PRO A 87 0.16 3.32 1.71
C PRO A 87 -0.57 4.36 0.86
N ARG A 88 -1.24 3.90 -0.21
CA ARG A 88 -1.94 4.77 -1.17
C ARG A 88 -3.47 4.65 -0.99
N PRO A 89 -4.22 5.75 -1.21
CA PRO A 89 -5.68 5.70 -1.14
C PRO A 89 -6.33 4.67 -2.07
N GLU A 90 -5.76 4.48 -3.28
CA GLU A 90 -6.23 3.51 -4.27
C GLU A 90 -6.12 2.06 -3.75
N THR A 91 -5.07 1.78 -2.98
CA THR A 91 -4.89 0.47 -2.34
C THR A 91 -5.96 0.21 -1.27
N TYR A 92 -6.49 1.25 -0.63
CA TYR A 92 -7.62 1.09 0.30
C TYR A 92 -8.92 0.69 -0.43
N GLU A 93 -9.15 1.20 -1.65
CA GLU A 93 -10.27 0.77 -2.49
C GLU A 93 -10.17 -0.74 -2.83
N LEU A 94 -8.94 -1.25 -3.00
CA LEU A 94 -8.70 -2.69 -3.17
C LEU A 94 -9.15 -3.48 -1.93
N CYS A 95 -8.80 -3.02 -0.73
CA CYS A 95 -9.24 -3.65 0.52
C CYS A 95 -10.76 -3.69 0.64
N GLN A 96 -11.43 -2.61 0.30
CA GLN A 96 -12.91 -2.55 0.30
C GLN A 96 -13.52 -3.57 -0.66
N TRP A 97 -12.92 -3.76 -1.84
CA TRP A 97 -13.41 -4.76 -2.80
C TRP A 97 -13.21 -6.19 -2.30
N VAL A 98 -12.06 -6.49 -1.70
CA VAL A 98 -11.80 -7.80 -1.04
C VAL A 98 -12.82 -8.05 0.07
N GLU A 99 -13.13 -7.04 0.88
CA GLU A 99 -14.13 -7.14 1.95
C GLU A 99 -15.53 -7.43 1.39
N GLU A 100 -15.96 -6.71 0.36
CA GLU A 100 -17.25 -6.91 -0.30
C GLU A 100 -17.42 -8.34 -0.84
N ASP A 101 -16.36 -8.88 -1.47
CA ASP A 101 -16.36 -10.23 -2.03
C ASP A 101 -16.33 -11.31 -0.93
N THR A 102 -15.47 -11.11 0.06
CA THR A 102 -15.26 -12.05 1.16
C THR A 102 -16.46 -12.14 2.12
N LYS A 103 -17.31 -11.10 2.21
CA LYS A 103 -18.57 -11.14 2.98
C LYS A 103 -19.49 -12.27 2.54
N LYS A 104 -19.39 -12.72 1.28
CA LYS A 104 -20.19 -13.80 0.71
C LYS A 104 -19.68 -15.20 1.11
N ALA A 105 -18.45 -15.29 1.60
CA ALA A 105 -17.85 -16.55 2.01
C ALA A 105 -18.43 -17.02 3.35
N GLU A 106 -18.67 -18.34 3.48
CA GLU A 106 -19.08 -18.94 4.73
C GLU A 106 -17.89 -19.23 5.65
N GLY A 107 -18.15 -19.27 6.97
CA GLY A 107 -17.15 -19.64 7.98
C GLY A 107 -16.03 -18.59 8.16
N ASN A 108 -14.80 -19.06 8.33
CA ASN A 108 -13.61 -18.23 8.55
C ASN A 108 -12.78 -18.19 7.27
N PRO A 109 -12.93 -17.16 6.41
CA PRO A 109 -12.21 -17.08 5.15
C PRO A 109 -10.71 -16.93 5.39
N SER A 110 -9.91 -17.63 4.56
CA SER A 110 -8.46 -17.47 4.51
C SER A 110 -8.09 -16.44 3.47
N ILE A 111 -7.29 -15.44 3.87
CA ILE A 111 -6.85 -14.34 3.00
C ILE A 111 -5.32 -14.32 3.00
N LEU A 112 -4.73 -14.16 1.82
CA LEU A 112 -3.29 -13.98 1.65
C LEU A 112 -3.00 -12.63 1.00
N ASP A 113 -2.13 -11.85 1.63
CA ASP A 113 -1.57 -10.61 1.07
C ASP A 113 -0.12 -10.87 0.64
N ILE A 114 0.18 -10.68 -0.66
CA ILE A 114 1.52 -10.91 -1.22
C ILE A 114 2.18 -9.56 -1.57
N GLY A 115 3.38 -9.32 -1.00
CA GLY A 115 4.06 -8.03 -1.07
C GLY A 115 3.45 -7.05 -0.07
N THR A 116 3.34 -7.49 1.19
CA THR A 116 2.56 -6.76 2.22
C THR A 116 3.13 -5.40 2.61
N GLY A 117 4.43 -5.16 2.40
CA GLY A 117 5.08 -3.90 2.74
C GLY A 117 4.86 -3.49 4.21
N SER A 118 4.21 -2.37 4.42
CA SER A 118 3.84 -1.87 5.76
C SER A 118 2.77 -2.72 6.48
N GLY A 119 2.20 -3.71 5.81
CA GLY A 119 1.08 -4.51 6.32
C GLY A 119 -0.29 -3.86 6.12
N CYS A 120 -0.39 -2.75 5.40
CA CYS A 120 -1.63 -1.95 5.34
C CYS A 120 -2.82 -2.74 4.79
N ILE A 121 -2.65 -3.58 3.76
CA ILE A 121 -3.71 -4.44 3.22
C ILE A 121 -4.07 -5.53 4.23
N ALA A 122 -3.09 -6.35 4.63
CA ALA A 122 -3.33 -7.49 5.51
C ALA A 122 -3.97 -7.10 6.84
N ILE A 123 -3.45 -6.04 7.48
CA ILE A 123 -3.94 -5.55 8.77
C ILE A 123 -5.35 -4.98 8.64
N THR A 124 -5.62 -4.19 7.58
CA THR A 124 -6.95 -3.66 7.31
C THR A 124 -7.95 -4.79 7.14
N LEU A 125 -7.64 -5.80 6.32
CA LEU A 125 -8.52 -6.95 6.11
C LEU A 125 -8.72 -7.79 7.39
N ALA A 126 -7.70 -7.92 8.23
CA ALA A 126 -7.83 -8.63 9.50
C ALA A 126 -8.76 -7.90 10.49
N LEU A 127 -8.76 -6.56 10.48
CA LEU A 127 -9.60 -5.75 11.36
C LEU A 127 -11.03 -5.61 10.84
N ASP A 128 -11.20 -5.43 9.51
CA ASP A 128 -12.51 -5.21 8.89
C ASP A 128 -13.30 -6.52 8.67
N ILE A 129 -12.58 -7.67 8.66
CA ILE A 129 -13.16 -9.01 8.57
C ILE A 129 -12.69 -9.85 9.77
N PRO A 130 -13.21 -9.63 10.99
CA PRO A 130 -12.68 -10.24 12.23
C PRO A 130 -12.68 -11.78 12.24
N ARG A 131 -13.47 -12.42 11.37
CA ARG A 131 -13.51 -13.88 11.19
C ARG A 131 -12.45 -14.41 10.21
N ALA A 132 -11.75 -13.51 9.48
CA ALA A 132 -10.74 -13.93 8.51
C ALA A 132 -9.47 -14.43 9.20
N LYS A 133 -8.84 -15.43 8.57
CA LYS A 133 -7.47 -15.85 8.88
C LYS A 133 -6.56 -15.22 7.83
N VAL A 134 -5.84 -14.17 8.24
CA VAL A 134 -4.98 -13.41 7.32
C VAL A 134 -3.54 -13.83 7.47
N GLU A 135 -2.93 -14.16 6.35
CA GLU A 135 -1.50 -14.37 6.20
C GLU A 135 -0.93 -13.30 5.26
N ALA A 136 0.29 -12.85 5.51
CA ALA A 136 0.93 -11.79 4.73
C ALA A 136 2.40 -12.15 4.44
N TRP A 137 2.79 -12.00 3.17
CA TRP A 137 4.13 -12.33 2.69
C TRP A 137 4.85 -11.10 2.18
N ASP A 138 6.15 -11.05 2.44
CA ASP A 138 7.07 -10.10 1.83
C ASP A 138 8.45 -10.72 1.72
N ILE A 139 9.24 -10.29 0.75
CA ILE A 139 10.63 -10.71 0.62
C ILE A 139 11.54 -9.97 1.60
N SER A 140 11.22 -8.71 1.95
CA SER A 140 11.99 -7.86 2.86
C SER A 140 11.71 -8.19 4.32
N ALA A 141 12.76 -8.53 5.05
CA ALA A 141 12.69 -8.71 6.51
C ALA A 141 12.39 -7.37 7.22
N GLU A 142 12.89 -6.27 6.68
CA GLU A 142 12.70 -4.90 7.17
C GLU A 142 11.24 -4.48 7.02
N ALA A 143 10.63 -4.71 5.85
CA ALA A 143 9.21 -4.46 5.62
C ALA A 143 8.35 -5.29 6.58
N LEU A 144 8.67 -6.58 6.77
CA LEU A 144 7.96 -7.43 7.73
C LEU A 144 8.13 -6.96 9.18
N ALA A 145 9.24 -6.35 9.55
CA ALA A 145 9.40 -5.74 10.87
C ALA A 145 8.43 -4.57 11.06
N VAL A 146 8.33 -3.68 10.06
CA VAL A 146 7.37 -2.56 10.07
C VAL A 146 5.93 -3.09 10.12
N ALA A 147 5.58 -4.11 9.32
CA ALA A 147 4.26 -4.71 9.31
C ALA A 147 3.87 -5.33 10.66
N ARG A 148 4.81 -6.01 11.35
CA ARG A 148 4.59 -6.55 12.70
C ARG A 148 4.38 -5.46 13.74
N ASP A 149 5.16 -4.36 13.68
CA ASP A 149 4.97 -3.20 14.55
C ASP A 149 3.58 -2.59 14.37
N ASN A 150 3.14 -2.45 13.11
CA ASN A 150 1.81 -1.95 12.77
C ASN A 150 0.69 -2.89 13.28
N ALA A 151 0.84 -4.20 13.07
CA ALA A 151 -0.12 -5.18 13.56
C ALA A 151 -0.23 -5.15 15.08
N GLN A 152 0.89 -5.04 15.79
CA GLN A 152 0.90 -4.91 17.24
C GLN A 152 0.23 -3.61 17.71
N ALA A 153 0.56 -2.48 17.11
CA ALA A 153 0.01 -1.18 17.46
C ALA A 153 -1.50 -1.10 17.23
N LEU A 154 -1.99 -1.71 16.15
CA LEU A 154 -3.40 -1.74 15.77
C LEU A 154 -4.15 -2.96 16.32
N GLN A 155 -3.49 -3.84 17.09
CA GLN A 155 -4.04 -5.06 17.67
C GLN A 155 -4.66 -6.02 16.63
N ALA A 156 -4.06 -6.08 15.43
CA ALA A 156 -4.48 -6.98 14.37
C ALA A 156 -3.76 -8.33 14.45
N HIS A 157 -4.48 -9.40 14.13
CA HIS A 157 -3.94 -10.76 14.09
C HIS A 157 -3.63 -11.15 12.65
N VAL A 158 -2.36 -11.06 12.25
CA VAL A 158 -1.84 -11.42 10.93
C VAL A 158 -0.63 -12.35 11.08
N ASN A 159 -0.58 -13.41 10.26
CA ASN A 159 0.56 -14.32 10.21
C ASN A 159 1.55 -13.85 9.14
N PHE A 160 2.69 -13.28 9.55
CA PHE A 160 3.70 -12.75 8.64
C PHE A 160 4.77 -13.77 8.32
N LYS A 161 5.08 -13.98 7.02
CA LYS A 161 6.14 -14.87 6.53
C LYS A 161 7.05 -14.16 5.54
N GLN A 162 8.35 -14.46 5.63
CA GLN A 162 9.29 -14.01 4.61
C GLN A 162 9.26 -14.97 3.42
N VAL A 163 8.75 -14.49 2.29
CA VAL A 163 8.58 -15.28 1.06
C VAL A 163 8.87 -14.41 -0.15
N ASP A 164 9.67 -14.92 -1.07
CA ASP A 164 9.88 -14.30 -2.38
C ASP A 164 8.76 -14.74 -3.33
N ALA A 165 7.97 -13.78 -3.82
CA ALA A 165 6.88 -14.02 -4.75
C ALA A 165 7.33 -14.58 -6.12
N LEU A 166 8.62 -14.40 -6.46
CA LEU A 166 9.24 -14.93 -7.68
C LEU A 166 9.94 -16.27 -7.46
N GLY A 167 10.05 -16.72 -6.20
CA GLY A 167 10.66 -17.97 -5.80
C GLY A 167 9.67 -19.13 -5.71
N PRO A 168 10.11 -20.27 -5.14
CA PRO A 168 9.22 -21.38 -4.82
C PRO A 168 8.22 -20.98 -3.75
N LEU A 169 6.94 -20.89 -4.11
CA LEU A 169 5.89 -20.47 -3.19
C LEU A 169 5.38 -21.64 -2.33
N PRO A 170 5.09 -21.40 -1.03
CA PRO A 170 4.60 -22.43 -0.14
C PRO A 170 3.27 -23.02 -0.63
N VAL A 171 3.18 -24.35 -0.64
CA VAL A 171 1.90 -25.03 -0.93
C VAL A 171 0.97 -24.84 0.25
N GLN A 172 -0.23 -24.32 -0.01
CA GLN A 172 -1.24 -24.23 1.01
C GLN A 172 -1.85 -25.60 1.31
N GLY A 173 -1.91 -25.95 2.59
CA GLY A 173 -2.69 -27.10 3.05
C GLY A 173 -4.17 -26.72 3.24
N GLY A 174 -5.08 -27.69 3.06
CA GLY A 174 -6.51 -27.50 3.31
C GLY A 174 -7.33 -27.13 2.08
N LEU A 175 -8.35 -26.26 2.27
CA LEU A 175 -9.34 -25.92 1.24
C LEU A 175 -8.90 -24.83 0.25
N GLY A 176 -7.69 -24.30 0.37
CA GLY A 176 -7.20 -23.19 -0.44
C GLY A 176 -7.51 -21.80 0.15
N TRP A 177 -6.99 -20.74 -0.51
CA TRP A 177 -7.26 -19.36 -0.13
C TRP A 177 -8.63 -18.92 -0.67
N VAL A 178 -9.45 -18.28 0.18
CA VAL A 178 -10.69 -17.63 -0.28
C VAL A 178 -10.37 -16.38 -1.08
N SER A 179 -9.36 -15.62 -0.63
CA SER A 179 -8.88 -14.45 -1.36
C SER A 179 -7.35 -14.38 -1.33
N ILE A 180 -6.76 -14.07 -2.49
CA ILE A 180 -5.35 -13.66 -2.61
C ILE A 180 -5.38 -12.22 -3.09
N VAL A 181 -4.64 -11.33 -2.42
CA VAL A 181 -4.56 -9.92 -2.76
C VAL A 181 -3.11 -9.48 -2.88
N SER A 182 -2.82 -8.57 -3.80
CA SER A 182 -1.48 -8.00 -3.93
C SER A 182 -1.53 -6.62 -4.58
N ASN A 183 -0.70 -5.72 -4.07
CA ASN A 183 -0.23 -4.52 -4.76
C ASN A 183 1.26 -4.72 -5.07
N PRO A 184 1.61 -5.47 -6.13
CA PRO A 184 2.99 -5.81 -6.42
C PRO A 184 3.70 -4.65 -7.12
N PRO A 185 5.04 -4.63 -7.20
CA PRO A 185 5.77 -3.71 -8.05
C PRO A 185 5.28 -3.80 -9.50
N TYR A 186 4.99 -2.64 -10.12
CA TYR A 186 4.41 -2.61 -11.47
C TYR A 186 4.89 -1.46 -12.37
N ILE A 187 5.82 -0.63 -11.89
CA ILE A 187 6.35 0.51 -12.65
C ILE A 187 7.54 0.06 -13.47
N CYS A 188 7.50 0.20 -14.79
CA CYS A 188 8.65 -0.06 -15.62
C CYS A 188 9.75 0.98 -15.38
N ARG A 189 11.02 0.59 -15.44
CA ARG A 189 12.15 1.52 -15.23
C ARG A 189 12.13 2.72 -16.17
N LYS A 190 11.65 2.55 -17.40
CA LYS A 190 11.45 3.65 -18.39
C LYS A 190 10.44 4.71 -17.92
N GLU A 191 9.55 4.38 -17.00
CA GLU A 191 8.56 5.30 -16.46
C GLU A 191 9.16 6.22 -15.36
N ALA A 192 10.33 5.87 -14.81
CA ALA A 192 10.98 6.60 -13.70
C ALA A 192 11.17 8.09 -13.98
N ALA A 193 11.47 8.47 -15.22
CA ALA A 193 11.69 9.88 -15.60
C ALA A 193 10.43 10.77 -15.47
N ALA A 194 9.24 10.16 -15.43
CA ALA A 194 7.97 10.87 -15.26
C ALA A 194 7.44 10.81 -13.82
N MET A 195 8.17 10.16 -12.90
CA MET A 195 7.75 10.02 -11.51
C MET A 195 8.10 11.26 -10.70
N ASP A 196 7.33 11.45 -9.62
CA ASP A 196 7.60 12.48 -8.65
C ASP A 196 8.91 12.16 -7.89
N PRO A 197 9.83 13.13 -7.70
CA PRO A 197 11.06 12.96 -6.94
C PRO A 197 10.82 12.46 -5.51
N HIS A 198 9.71 12.84 -4.87
CA HIS A 198 9.33 12.33 -3.55
C HIS A 198 9.24 10.79 -3.50
N VAL A 199 8.76 10.18 -4.59
CA VAL A 199 8.65 8.72 -4.70
C VAL A 199 9.98 8.12 -5.13
N LEU A 200 10.57 8.66 -6.20
CA LEU A 200 11.75 8.09 -6.82
C LEU A 200 12.97 8.05 -5.89
N ASP A 201 13.18 9.11 -5.10
CA ASP A 201 14.38 9.28 -4.29
C ASP A 201 14.25 8.73 -2.87
N HIS A 202 13.02 8.45 -2.39
CA HIS A 202 12.77 8.14 -0.99
C HIS A 202 12.03 6.84 -0.72
N GLU A 203 11.34 6.25 -1.72
CA GLU A 203 10.64 4.99 -1.52
C GLU A 203 11.47 3.81 -2.07
N PRO A 204 11.33 2.59 -1.51
CA PRO A 204 12.21 1.48 -1.88
C PRO A 204 11.95 1.04 -3.33
N HIS A 205 12.98 1.11 -4.16
CA HIS A 205 12.91 0.75 -5.59
C HIS A 205 12.41 -0.68 -5.83
N GLN A 206 12.68 -1.60 -4.89
CA GLN A 206 12.19 -2.97 -4.95
C GLN A 206 10.67 -3.06 -4.86
N ALA A 207 10.01 -2.11 -4.19
CA ALA A 207 8.55 -2.06 -4.08
C ALA A 207 7.89 -1.32 -5.27
N LEU A 208 8.69 -0.68 -6.15
CA LEU A 208 8.19 0.14 -7.24
C LEU A 208 8.39 -0.52 -8.60
N PHE A 209 9.60 -1.02 -8.89
CA PHE A 209 10.04 -1.26 -10.25
C PHE A 209 10.01 -2.73 -10.68
N VAL A 210 9.64 -2.89 -11.95
CA VAL A 210 9.80 -4.14 -12.73
C VAL A 210 10.74 -3.89 -13.91
N PRO A 211 11.34 -4.97 -14.49
CA PRO A 211 12.08 -4.86 -15.75
C PRO A 211 11.20 -4.35 -16.89
N ASP A 212 11.75 -3.52 -17.78
CA ASP A 212 11.03 -2.98 -18.94
C ASP A 212 10.59 -4.08 -19.92
N GLU A 213 11.33 -5.19 -19.94
CA GLU A 213 11.10 -6.35 -20.80
C GLU A 213 9.95 -7.25 -20.31
N ASP A 214 9.62 -7.17 -19.01
CA ASP A 214 8.54 -7.96 -18.43
C ASP A 214 7.72 -7.16 -17.40
N PRO A 215 6.86 -6.25 -17.86
CA PRO A 215 6.00 -5.44 -16.98
C PRO A 215 4.98 -6.27 -16.20
N LEU A 216 4.73 -7.53 -16.60
CA LEU A 216 3.80 -8.43 -15.96
C LEU A 216 4.47 -9.44 -15.01
N LEU A 217 5.75 -9.30 -14.69
CA LEU A 217 6.55 -10.27 -13.96
C LEU A 217 5.86 -10.80 -12.69
N PHE A 218 5.48 -9.91 -11.80
CA PHE A 218 4.82 -10.29 -10.54
C PHE A 218 3.40 -10.80 -10.74
N TYR A 219 2.64 -10.20 -11.67
CA TYR A 219 1.29 -10.65 -11.97
C TYR A 219 1.27 -12.09 -12.49
N LYS A 220 2.24 -12.46 -13.35
CA LYS A 220 2.40 -13.84 -13.85
C LYS A 220 2.72 -14.82 -12.72
N ALA A 221 3.69 -14.49 -11.86
CA ALA A 221 4.11 -15.36 -10.77
C ALA A 221 2.98 -15.57 -9.75
N ILE A 222 2.33 -14.49 -9.33
CA ILE A 222 1.24 -14.54 -8.35
C ILE A 222 -0.01 -15.18 -8.98
N GLY A 223 -0.34 -14.87 -10.23
CA GLY A 223 -1.45 -15.50 -10.96
C GLY A 223 -1.28 -17.01 -11.11
N GLN A 224 -0.07 -17.45 -11.46
CA GLN A 224 0.26 -18.88 -11.54
C GLN A 224 0.12 -19.56 -10.17
N TYR A 225 0.60 -18.95 -9.09
CA TYR A 225 0.39 -19.46 -7.75
C TYR A 225 -1.10 -19.53 -7.41
N ALA A 226 -1.83 -18.45 -7.62
CA ALA A 226 -3.26 -18.33 -7.32
C ALA A 226 -4.09 -19.37 -8.06
N SER A 227 -3.73 -19.73 -9.32
CA SER A 227 -4.42 -20.73 -10.11
C SER A 227 -4.42 -22.13 -9.47
N HIS A 228 -3.53 -22.42 -8.52
CA HIS A 228 -3.44 -23.70 -7.80
C HIS A 228 -3.77 -23.57 -6.31
N ALA A 229 -3.64 -22.37 -5.74
CA ALA A 229 -3.73 -22.13 -4.30
C ALA A 229 -5.08 -21.57 -3.86
N LEU A 230 -5.88 -21.01 -4.76
CA LEU A 230 -7.23 -20.55 -4.45
C LEU A 230 -8.19 -21.72 -4.20
N ALA A 231 -9.10 -21.50 -3.28
CA ALA A 231 -10.27 -22.37 -3.09
C ALA A 231 -11.17 -22.35 -4.34
N ASN A 232 -12.08 -23.31 -4.43
CA ASN A 232 -13.12 -23.25 -5.48
C ASN A 232 -13.94 -21.96 -5.32
N ARG A 233 -14.07 -21.18 -6.38
CA ARG A 233 -14.64 -19.82 -6.40
C ARG A 233 -13.89 -18.80 -5.56
N GLY A 234 -12.64 -19.08 -5.18
CA GLY A 234 -11.77 -18.09 -4.56
C GLY A 234 -11.37 -17.01 -5.57
N SER A 235 -11.04 -15.82 -5.04
CA SER A 235 -10.77 -14.64 -5.85
C SER A 235 -9.32 -14.15 -5.71
N LEU A 236 -8.72 -13.77 -6.83
CA LEU A 236 -7.45 -13.05 -6.91
C LEU A 236 -7.72 -11.57 -7.16
N PHE A 237 -7.05 -10.71 -6.39
CA PHE A 237 -7.17 -9.27 -6.50
C PHE A 237 -5.81 -8.62 -6.72
N PHE A 238 -5.74 -7.68 -7.65
CA PHE A 238 -4.54 -6.90 -7.91
C PHE A 238 -4.83 -5.40 -7.94
N GLU A 239 -3.92 -4.61 -7.37
CA GLU A 239 -3.69 -3.26 -7.87
C GLU A 239 -2.78 -3.34 -9.10
N ILE A 240 -3.06 -2.54 -10.14
CA ILE A 240 -2.38 -2.66 -11.43
C ILE A 240 -1.90 -1.34 -11.99
N ASN A 241 -0.86 -1.41 -12.84
CA ASN A 241 -0.52 -0.32 -13.74
C ASN A 241 -1.61 -0.21 -14.84
N PRO A 242 -2.30 0.94 -14.96
CA PRO A 242 -3.35 1.13 -15.96
C PRO A 242 -2.90 0.90 -17.41
N LEU A 243 -1.60 1.09 -17.69
CA LEU A 243 -1.04 0.90 -19.03
C LEU A 243 -1.13 -0.57 -19.50
N TYR A 244 -1.12 -1.52 -18.58
CA TYR A 244 -1.11 -2.95 -18.85
C TYR A 244 -2.42 -3.66 -18.46
N ALA A 245 -3.51 -2.90 -18.23
CA ALA A 245 -4.79 -3.48 -17.77
C ALA A 245 -5.30 -4.58 -18.70
N THR A 246 -5.26 -4.37 -20.03
CA THR A 246 -5.69 -5.36 -21.01
C THR A 246 -4.77 -6.57 -21.03
N ASP A 247 -3.47 -6.37 -20.95
CA ASP A 247 -2.49 -7.47 -20.96
C ASP A 247 -2.66 -8.36 -19.71
N ILE A 248 -2.93 -7.75 -18.55
CA ILE A 248 -3.17 -8.46 -17.28
C ILE A 248 -4.47 -9.26 -17.35
N THR A 249 -5.57 -8.70 -17.86
CA THR A 249 -6.82 -9.42 -17.99
C THR A 249 -6.72 -10.59 -18.97
N ASN A 250 -6.04 -10.41 -20.10
CA ASN A 250 -5.79 -11.50 -21.08
C ASN A 250 -4.92 -12.60 -20.46
N MET A 251 -3.85 -12.23 -19.74
CA MET A 251 -3.00 -13.19 -19.03
C MET A 251 -3.78 -14.01 -18.00
N LEU A 252 -4.68 -13.41 -17.25
CA LEU A 252 -5.51 -14.12 -16.28
C LEU A 252 -6.51 -15.07 -16.97
N ASP A 253 -7.11 -14.66 -18.09
CA ASP A 253 -7.99 -15.50 -18.88
C ASP A 253 -7.22 -16.72 -19.45
N GLU A 254 -6.03 -16.52 -20.00
CA GLU A 254 -5.15 -17.60 -20.48
C GLU A 254 -4.73 -18.57 -19.35
N MET A 255 -4.64 -18.10 -18.10
CA MET A 255 -4.38 -18.91 -16.91
C MET A 255 -5.62 -19.68 -16.43
N GLY A 256 -6.78 -19.48 -17.06
CA GLY A 256 -8.04 -20.16 -16.76
C GLY A 256 -8.80 -19.55 -15.58
N PHE A 257 -8.58 -18.29 -15.29
CA PHE A 257 -9.46 -17.51 -14.41
C PHE A 257 -10.72 -17.09 -15.17
N PHE A 258 -11.81 -16.88 -14.44
CA PHE A 258 -13.08 -16.44 -14.99
C PHE A 258 -13.64 -15.26 -14.15
N GLU A 259 -14.75 -14.69 -14.56
CA GLU A 259 -15.33 -13.48 -13.94
C GLU A 259 -14.28 -12.40 -13.68
N ILE A 260 -13.47 -12.12 -14.72
CA ILE A 260 -12.43 -11.11 -14.65
C ILE A 260 -13.08 -9.73 -14.73
N GLU A 261 -13.00 -8.98 -13.64
CA GLU A 261 -13.58 -7.66 -13.51
C GLU A 261 -12.49 -6.63 -13.25
N THR A 262 -12.72 -5.40 -13.72
CA THR A 262 -11.83 -4.26 -13.44
C THR A 262 -12.60 -3.14 -12.77
N ARG A 263 -11.95 -2.41 -11.84
CA ARG A 263 -12.49 -1.19 -11.26
C ARG A 263 -11.55 -0.01 -11.52
N LYS A 264 -12.16 1.17 -11.67
CA LYS A 264 -11.44 2.43 -11.78
C LYS A 264 -11.27 3.04 -10.41
N ASP A 265 -10.12 3.70 -10.22
CA ASP A 265 -9.87 4.55 -9.06
C ASP A 265 -10.72 5.84 -9.12
N GLN A 266 -10.66 6.64 -8.06
CA GLN A 266 -11.33 7.94 -7.95
C GLN A 266 -10.94 8.94 -9.07
N PHE A 267 -9.84 8.68 -9.80
CA PHE A 267 -9.39 9.51 -10.93
C PHE A 267 -9.83 8.95 -12.29
N GLY A 268 -10.61 7.85 -12.31
CA GLY A 268 -11.15 7.23 -13.52
C GLY A 268 -10.17 6.32 -14.27
N LYS A 269 -9.00 6.00 -13.70
CA LYS A 269 -8.03 5.06 -14.28
C LYS A 269 -8.36 3.63 -13.81
N VAL A 270 -8.27 2.66 -14.73
CA VAL A 270 -8.39 1.23 -14.36
C VAL A 270 -7.21 0.86 -13.46
N ARG A 271 -7.49 0.64 -12.19
CA ARG A 271 -6.46 0.46 -11.15
C ARG A 271 -6.55 -0.88 -10.46
N LEU A 272 -7.71 -1.53 -10.46
CA LEU A 272 -7.96 -2.75 -9.73
C LEU A 272 -8.49 -3.83 -10.66
N VAL A 273 -8.06 -5.08 -10.44
CA VAL A 273 -8.54 -6.28 -11.14
C VAL A 273 -8.92 -7.34 -10.12
N ARG A 274 -10.06 -8.00 -10.35
CA ARG A 274 -10.46 -9.23 -9.67
C ARG A 274 -10.63 -10.33 -10.69
N ALA A 275 -10.22 -11.55 -10.35
CA ALA A 275 -10.46 -12.74 -11.15
C ALA A 275 -10.77 -13.92 -10.22
N GLN A 276 -11.69 -14.82 -10.64
CA GLN A 276 -12.09 -15.99 -9.84
C GLN A 276 -11.51 -17.27 -10.39
N ARG A 277 -11.41 -18.28 -9.51
CA ARG A 277 -10.96 -19.63 -9.85
C ARG A 277 -12.09 -20.64 -9.70
N TYR A 278 -12.33 -21.47 -10.74
CA TYR A 278 -13.11 -22.72 -10.65
C TYR A 278 -12.16 -23.92 -10.56
N LEU A 279 -12.46 -24.85 -9.66
CA LEU A 279 -11.81 -26.16 -9.54
C LEU A 279 -12.71 -27.25 -10.12
#